data_c4178aeaedf6d7410f0c30a7a8c18a35
#
_entry.id   c4178aeaedf6d7410f0c30a7a8c18a35
#
_cell.length_a   1.000
_cell.length_b   1.000
_cell.length_c   1.000
_cell.angle_alpha   90.00
_cell.angle_beta   90.00
_cell.angle_gamma   90.00
#
_symmetry.space_group_name_H-M   'P 1'
#
loop_
_entity.id
_entity.type
_entity.pdbx_description
1 polymer ?
#
loop_
_entity_poly.entity_id
_entity_poly.type
_entity_poly.pdbx_seq_one_letter_code
_entity_poly.pdbx_strand_id
1 'polypeptide(L)'
;SGKTFALTHNYSASPMVREARERILAGELGTIRKVYVEYLQGWLSEKLEESGQKQADWRTDPTRSGPVGALGDIGTHAHQLLEFITSDRVDSLFAVLNTFVDGRALDDDDMILIRMAGGATGTLCSSQVCFGRENGLKIRVFGTRGAL
;
A
#
# COMPACT_ATOMS: atom_id res chain seq x y z
N SER A 1 -26.63 -10.60 0.67
CA SER A 1 -26.38 -12.05 0.47
C SER A 1 -26.48 -12.86 1.76
N GLY A 2 -26.45 -12.23 2.95
CA GLY A 2 -26.44 -12.93 4.26
C GLY A 2 -25.19 -13.80 4.50
N LYS A 3 -24.13 -13.63 3.70
CA LYS A 3 -22.87 -14.35 3.84
C LYS A 3 -21.82 -13.48 4.50
N THR A 4 -20.96 -14.09 5.32
CA THR A 4 -19.79 -13.41 5.85
C THR A 4 -18.75 -13.29 4.74
N PHE A 5 -18.25 -12.07 4.54
CA PHE A 5 -17.11 -11.78 3.66
C PHE A 5 -15.96 -11.26 4.52
N ALA A 6 -14.77 -11.78 4.32
CA ALA A 6 -13.58 -11.35 5.04
C ALA A 6 -12.40 -11.18 4.06
N LEU A 7 -11.69 -10.07 4.19
CA LEU A 7 -10.48 -9.78 3.43
C LEU A 7 -9.27 -9.99 4.33
N THR A 8 -8.32 -10.81 3.87
CA THR A 8 -7.12 -11.14 4.64
C THR A 8 -6.00 -10.15 4.37
N HIS A 9 -5.87 -9.12 5.22
CA HIS A 9 -4.70 -8.24 5.25
C HIS A 9 -3.67 -8.81 6.22
N ASN A 10 -2.84 -9.74 5.75
CA ASN A 10 -1.93 -10.56 6.55
C ASN A 10 -0.83 -9.76 7.28
N TYR A 11 -0.39 -8.61 6.74
CA TYR A 11 0.70 -7.83 7.32
C TYR A 11 0.37 -7.23 8.69
N SER A 12 -0.90 -6.89 8.95
CA SER A 12 -1.34 -6.41 10.27
C SER A 12 -1.27 -7.49 11.36
N ALA A 13 -1.09 -8.76 10.99
CA ALA A 13 -0.87 -9.85 11.94
C ALA A 13 0.58 -9.94 12.45
N SER A 14 1.54 -9.28 11.80
CA SER A 14 2.95 -9.27 12.22
C SER A 14 3.10 -8.72 13.65
N PRO A 15 3.86 -9.39 14.53
CA PRO A 15 4.08 -8.92 15.91
C PRO A 15 4.64 -7.49 15.97
N MET A 16 5.59 -7.13 15.11
CA MET A 16 6.17 -5.78 15.08
C MET A 16 5.17 -4.70 14.65
N VAL A 17 4.25 -5.05 13.75
CA VAL A 17 3.17 -4.13 13.34
C VAL A 17 2.17 -3.90 14.47
N ARG A 18 1.86 -4.93 15.23
CA ARG A 18 1.00 -4.82 16.43
C ARG A 18 1.68 -3.99 17.52
N GLU A 19 2.96 -4.25 17.78
CA GLU A 19 3.75 -3.46 18.72
C GLU A 19 3.79 -1.98 18.33
N ALA A 20 4.03 -1.68 17.05
CA ALA A 20 4.00 -0.31 16.54
C ALA A 20 2.66 0.38 16.82
N ARG A 21 1.55 -0.32 16.56
CA ARG A 21 0.20 0.16 16.86
C ARG A 21 0.02 0.44 18.36
N GLU A 22 0.40 -0.49 19.23
CA GLU A 22 0.24 -0.32 20.70
C GLU A 22 1.04 0.89 21.22
N ARG A 23 2.25 1.12 20.72
CA ARG A 23 3.04 2.32 21.07
C ARG A 23 2.39 3.63 20.65
N ILE A 24 1.77 3.64 19.47
CA ILE A 24 1.02 4.82 18.99
C ILE A 24 -0.21 5.04 19.86
N LEU A 25 -0.98 3.99 20.18
CA LEU A 25 -2.16 4.07 21.02
C LEU A 25 -1.81 4.50 22.47
N ALA A 26 -0.66 4.04 22.98
CA ALA A 26 -0.12 4.50 24.27
C ALA A 26 0.35 5.97 24.25
N GLY A 27 0.33 6.62 23.07
CA GLY A 27 0.74 8.01 22.91
C GLY A 27 2.24 8.24 22.97
N GLU A 28 3.07 7.20 22.83
CA GLU A 28 4.54 7.35 22.95
C GLU A 28 5.12 8.31 21.90
N LEU A 29 4.52 8.35 20.70
CA LEU A 29 4.95 9.25 19.63
C LEU A 29 4.37 10.67 19.78
N GLY A 30 3.43 10.89 20.67
CA GLY A 30 2.67 12.15 20.75
C GLY A 30 1.71 12.30 19.58
N THR A 31 1.45 13.53 19.17
CA THR A 31 0.60 13.82 18.00
C THR A 31 1.31 13.44 16.71
N ILE A 32 0.72 12.57 15.91
CA ILE A 32 1.28 12.17 14.63
C ILE A 32 1.22 13.35 13.64
N ARG A 33 2.32 13.59 12.95
CA ARG A 33 2.49 14.69 11.98
C ARG A 33 2.70 14.22 10.56
N LYS A 34 3.49 13.13 10.40
CA LYS A 34 3.86 12.60 9.09
C LYS A 34 3.79 11.08 9.07
N VAL A 35 3.31 10.55 7.95
CA VAL A 35 3.30 9.12 7.65
C VAL A 35 3.79 8.88 6.23
N TYR A 36 4.63 7.87 6.06
CA TYR A 36 5.12 7.44 4.75
C TYR A 36 4.97 5.94 4.68
N VAL A 37 4.22 5.46 3.73
CA VAL A 37 4.08 4.04 3.47
C VAL A 37 4.41 3.74 2.01
N GLU A 38 5.19 2.70 1.80
CA GLU A 38 5.59 2.25 0.47
C GLU A 38 5.47 0.73 0.37
N TYR A 39 4.99 0.24 -0.76
CA TYR A 39 5.03 -1.17 -1.10
C TYR A 39 5.61 -1.33 -2.49
N LEU A 40 6.89 -1.65 -2.55
CA LEU A 40 7.65 -1.69 -3.79
C LEU A 40 8.06 -3.11 -4.13
N GLN A 41 7.74 -3.50 -5.34
CA GLN A 41 8.11 -4.76 -5.97
C GLN A 41 8.67 -4.48 -7.37
N GLY A 42 9.50 -5.36 -7.89
CA GLY A 42 10.09 -5.22 -9.24
C GLY A 42 9.76 -6.37 -10.17
N TRP A 43 8.93 -7.32 -9.74
CA TRP A 43 8.68 -8.56 -10.47
C TRP A 43 7.90 -8.38 -11.79
N LEU A 44 7.14 -7.29 -11.92
CA LEU A 44 6.41 -6.93 -13.13
C LEU A 44 7.11 -5.86 -13.99
N SER A 45 8.40 -5.60 -13.75
CA SER A 45 9.18 -4.66 -14.58
C SER A 45 9.29 -5.09 -16.05
N GLU A 46 9.12 -6.37 -16.31
CA GLU A 46 9.05 -6.96 -17.65
C GLU A 46 7.67 -7.57 -17.89
N LYS A 47 7.33 -7.82 -19.17
CA LYS A 47 6.04 -8.42 -19.57
C LYS A 47 5.98 -9.92 -19.27
N LEU A 48 5.97 -10.29 -18.01
CA LEU A 48 5.86 -11.68 -17.57
C LEU A 48 4.54 -12.34 -17.99
N GLU A 49 3.49 -11.57 -18.21
CA GLU A 49 2.20 -12.02 -18.75
C GLU A 49 2.35 -12.67 -20.13
N GLU A 50 3.32 -12.23 -20.96
CA GLU A 50 3.61 -12.81 -22.27
C GLU A 50 4.44 -14.09 -22.18
N SER A 51 5.07 -14.36 -21.03
CA SER A 51 5.90 -15.56 -20.80
C SER A 51 5.13 -16.78 -20.28
N GLY A 52 3.80 -16.64 -20.08
CA GLY A 52 2.98 -17.68 -19.47
C GLY A 52 3.05 -17.73 -17.94
N GLN A 53 3.63 -16.70 -17.32
CA GLN A 53 3.63 -16.57 -15.85
C GLN A 53 2.22 -16.32 -15.33
N LYS A 54 1.66 -17.33 -14.69
CA LYS A 54 0.24 -17.39 -14.30
C LYS A 54 -0.21 -16.22 -13.42
N GLN A 55 0.66 -15.72 -12.52
CA GLN A 55 0.30 -14.64 -11.61
C GLN A 55 0.30 -13.28 -12.31
N ALA A 56 1.17 -13.07 -13.31
CA ALA A 56 1.16 -11.88 -14.14
C ALA A 56 -0.05 -11.88 -15.09
N ASP A 57 -0.34 -13.00 -15.73
CA ASP A 57 -1.41 -13.17 -16.70
C ASP A 57 -2.77 -12.63 -16.24
N TRP A 58 -3.20 -12.98 -15.03
CA TRP A 58 -4.51 -12.50 -14.57
C TRP A 58 -4.46 -11.09 -13.95
N ARG A 59 -3.31 -10.68 -13.36
CA ARG A 59 -3.18 -9.37 -12.72
C ARG A 59 -3.12 -8.21 -13.71
N THR A 60 -2.60 -8.45 -14.89
CA THR A 60 -2.49 -7.44 -15.96
C THR A 60 -3.73 -7.38 -16.86
N ASP A 61 -4.66 -8.31 -16.69
CA ASP A 61 -5.92 -8.35 -17.44
C ASP A 61 -7.05 -7.65 -16.66
N PRO A 62 -7.53 -6.47 -17.11
CA PRO A 62 -8.58 -5.71 -16.42
C PRO A 62 -9.93 -6.44 -16.33
N THR A 63 -10.16 -7.44 -17.20
CA THR A 63 -11.41 -8.23 -17.15
C THR A 63 -11.42 -9.23 -16.00
N ARG A 64 -10.25 -9.55 -15.46
CA ARG A 64 -10.05 -10.55 -14.39
C ARG A 64 -9.65 -9.92 -13.06
N SER A 65 -8.77 -8.92 -13.08
CA SER A 65 -8.26 -8.25 -11.86
C SER A 65 -9.08 -7.04 -11.45
N GLY A 66 -9.89 -6.49 -12.35
CA GLY A 66 -10.65 -5.26 -12.13
C GLY A 66 -9.95 -4.01 -12.71
N PRO A 67 -10.41 -2.81 -12.34
CA PRO A 67 -10.03 -1.56 -13.02
C PRO A 67 -8.67 -0.98 -12.59
N VAL A 68 -7.98 -1.59 -11.62
CA VAL A 68 -6.70 -1.11 -11.07
C VAL A 68 -5.70 -2.26 -10.97
N GLY A 69 -4.43 -1.96 -11.20
CA GLY A 69 -3.32 -2.90 -11.18
C GLY A 69 -2.55 -2.90 -9.85
N ALA A 70 -1.39 -2.26 -9.80
CA ALA A 70 -0.53 -2.23 -8.61
C ALA A 70 -1.24 -1.62 -7.39
N LEU A 71 -2.02 -0.56 -7.57
CA LEU A 71 -2.81 0.05 -6.50
C LEU A 71 -3.80 -0.95 -5.89
N GLY A 72 -4.50 -1.71 -6.72
CA GLY A 72 -5.47 -2.72 -6.27
C GLY A 72 -4.83 -3.93 -5.62
N ASP A 73 -3.73 -4.42 -6.18
CA ASP A 73 -3.04 -5.63 -5.71
C ASP A 73 -2.24 -5.37 -4.42
N ILE A 74 -1.38 -4.37 -4.39
CA ILE A 74 -0.46 -4.12 -3.27
C ILE A 74 -0.69 -2.79 -2.55
N GLY A 75 -1.21 -1.76 -3.21
CA GLY A 75 -1.54 -0.48 -2.58
C GLY A 75 -2.60 -0.61 -1.48
N THR A 76 -3.56 -1.52 -1.65
CA THR A 76 -4.57 -1.85 -0.63
C THR A 76 -3.94 -2.37 0.68
N HIS A 77 -2.86 -3.15 0.60
CA HIS A 77 -2.10 -3.58 1.78
C HIS A 77 -1.38 -2.41 2.46
N ALA A 78 -0.77 -1.52 1.67
CA ALA A 78 -0.11 -0.33 2.20
C ALA A 78 -1.12 0.60 2.90
N HIS A 79 -2.28 0.82 2.30
CA HIS A 79 -3.38 1.61 2.88
C HIS A 79 -3.88 0.99 4.19
N GLN A 80 -4.18 -0.30 4.19
CA GLN A 80 -4.66 -0.99 5.40
C GLN A 80 -3.62 -0.95 6.52
N LEU A 81 -2.34 -1.15 6.21
CA LEU A 81 -1.25 -1.08 7.19
C LEU A 81 -1.15 0.31 7.81
N LEU A 82 -1.26 1.36 6.99
CA LEU A 82 -1.26 2.75 7.43
C LEU A 82 -2.36 3.03 8.45
N GLU A 83 -3.61 2.74 8.11
CA GLU A 83 -4.76 2.98 8.98
C GLU A 83 -4.73 2.09 10.24
N PHE A 84 -4.28 0.83 10.08
CA PHE A 84 -4.15 -0.08 11.20
C PHE A 84 -3.13 0.42 12.23
N ILE A 85 -1.93 0.80 11.81
CA ILE A 85 -0.86 1.24 12.72
C ILE A 85 -1.20 2.57 13.37
N THR A 86 -1.67 3.56 12.59
CA THR A 86 -1.98 4.89 13.11
C THR A 86 -3.28 4.94 13.91
N SER A 87 -4.17 3.95 13.78
CA SER A 87 -5.55 3.99 14.29
C SER A 87 -6.31 5.25 13.82
N ASP A 88 -5.94 5.76 12.66
CA ASP A 88 -6.53 6.91 12.02
C ASP A 88 -6.86 6.56 10.57
N ARG A 89 -7.72 7.31 9.94
CA ARG A 89 -8.18 7.06 8.56
C ARG A 89 -7.71 8.15 7.60
N VAL A 90 -7.60 7.78 6.33
CA VAL A 90 -7.39 8.76 5.27
C VAL A 90 -8.67 9.58 5.09
N ASP A 91 -8.55 10.91 5.17
CA ASP A 91 -9.64 11.87 5.00
C ASP A 91 -9.71 12.37 3.55
N SER A 92 -8.56 12.73 2.99
CA SER A 92 -8.47 13.21 1.61
C SER A 92 -7.15 12.80 0.98
N LEU A 93 -7.16 12.66 -0.33
CA LEU A 93 -5.98 12.26 -1.10
C LEU A 93 -5.93 12.92 -2.49
N PHE A 94 -4.72 12.95 -3.03
CA PHE A 94 -4.45 13.23 -4.44
C PHE A 94 -3.56 12.12 -4.97
N ALA A 95 -3.97 11.44 -6.03
CA ALA A 95 -3.28 10.29 -6.60
C ALA A 95 -2.79 10.55 -8.02
N VAL A 96 -1.61 10.04 -8.33
CA VAL A 96 -1.07 9.88 -9.68
C VAL A 96 -0.86 8.39 -9.90
N LEU A 97 -1.50 7.84 -10.90
CA LEU A 97 -1.34 6.46 -11.34
C LEU A 97 -0.60 6.45 -12.68
N ASN A 98 0.38 5.58 -12.81
CA ASN A 98 1.19 5.46 -14.01
C ASN A 98 1.14 4.03 -14.54
N THR A 99 1.33 3.90 -15.85
CA THR A 99 1.57 2.63 -16.53
C THR A 99 2.89 2.79 -17.28
N PHE A 100 3.97 2.26 -16.72
CA PHE A 100 5.32 2.39 -17.28
C PHE A 100 5.66 1.27 -18.29
N VAL A 101 5.05 0.12 -18.13
CA VAL A 101 5.29 -0.99 -19.07
C VAL A 101 4.35 -0.86 -20.27
N ASP A 102 4.94 -0.62 -21.43
CA ASP A 102 4.20 -0.39 -22.68
C ASP A 102 3.18 -1.49 -22.98
N GLY A 103 1.97 -1.06 -23.34
CA GLY A 103 0.87 -1.95 -23.75
C GLY A 103 0.07 -2.56 -22.59
N ARG A 104 0.39 -2.29 -21.32
CA ARG A 104 -0.48 -2.61 -20.20
C ARG A 104 -1.67 -1.67 -20.16
N ALA A 105 -2.80 -2.19 -19.71
CA ALA A 105 -4.03 -1.43 -19.58
C ALA A 105 -4.27 -0.90 -18.15
N LEU A 106 -3.57 -1.44 -17.17
CA LEU A 106 -3.69 -1.10 -15.75
C LEU A 106 -2.44 -0.39 -15.24
N ASP A 107 -2.59 0.33 -14.13
CA ASP A 107 -1.47 0.93 -13.43
C ASP A 107 -0.47 -0.13 -12.94
N ASP A 108 0.81 0.17 -13.05
CA ASP A 108 1.89 -0.63 -12.48
C ASP A 108 2.69 0.15 -11.43
N ASP A 109 2.31 1.42 -11.23
CA ASP A 109 2.92 2.35 -10.29
C ASP A 109 1.91 3.40 -9.82
N ASP A 110 2.00 3.80 -8.56
CA ASP A 110 1.24 4.91 -8.02
C ASP A 110 2.02 5.75 -7.01
N MET A 111 1.62 7.02 -6.91
CA MET A 111 2.05 7.91 -5.86
C MET A 111 0.87 8.73 -5.35
N ILE A 112 0.61 8.64 -4.07
CA ILE A 112 -0.57 9.23 -3.44
C ILE A 112 -0.13 10.16 -2.30
N LEU A 113 -0.51 11.43 -2.38
CA LEU A 113 -0.45 12.36 -1.25
C LEU A 113 -1.69 12.16 -0.41
N ILE A 114 -1.53 12.05 0.91
CA ILE A 114 -2.62 11.80 1.83
C ILE A 114 -2.69 12.83 2.96
N ARG A 115 -3.92 13.06 3.42
CA ARG A 115 -4.22 13.74 4.67
C ARG A 115 -5.05 12.78 5.52
N MET A 116 -4.62 12.58 6.76
CA MET A 116 -5.33 11.79 7.76
C MET A 116 -6.39 12.63 8.47
N ALA A 117 -7.44 12.02 8.96
CA ALA A 117 -8.51 12.70 9.71
C ALA A 117 -7.98 13.40 10.98
N GLY A 118 -6.97 12.84 11.64
CA GLY A 118 -6.27 13.45 12.77
C GLY A 118 -5.31 14.60 12.38
N GLY A 119 -5.22 14.96 11.09
CA GLY A 119 -4.44 16.09 10.60
C GLY A 119 -3.02 15.77 10.13
N ALA A 120 -2.53 14.56 10.34
CA ALA A 120 -1.25 14.11 9.77
C ALA A 120 -1.30 14.13 8.25
N THR A 121 -0.14 14.35 7.61
CA THR A 121 -0.01 14.27 6.15
C THR A 121 1.10 13.32 5.76
N GLY A 122 1.04 12.78 4.56
CA GLY A 122 2.08 11.86 4.11
C GLY A 122 1.92 11.38 2.69
N THR A 123 2.56 10.25 2.41
CA THR A 123 2.47 9.58 1.11
C THR A 123 2.20 8.10 1.28
N LEU A 124 1.46 7.57 0.32
CA LEU A 124 1.38 6.14 0.02
C LEU A 124 1.92 5.95 -1.39
N CYS A 125 2.77 4.97 -1.57
CA CYS A 125 3.32 4.61 -2.87
C CYS A 125 3.28 3.11 -3.04
N SER A 126 2.76 2.62 -4.15
CA SER A 126 2.89 1.21 -4.53
C SER A 126 3.36 1.08 -5.97
N SER A 127 4.23 0.10 -6.22
CA SER A 127 4.81 -0.11 -7.53
C SER A 127 5.21 -1.57 -7.70
N GLN A 128 4.94 -2.11 -8.87
CA GLN A 128 5.37 -3.46 -9.26
C GLN A 128 6.51 -3.44 -10.30
N VAL A 129 7.03 -2.24 -10.58
CA VAL A 129 8.09 -2.00 -11.58
C VAL A 129 9.35 -1.40 -10.98
N CYS A 130 9.51 -1.44 -9.66
CA CYS A 130 10.73 -1.00 -8.96
C CYS A 130 11.80 -2.10 -9.01
N PHE A 131 12.54 -2.18 -10.11
CA PHE A 131 13.58 -3.18 -10.33
C PHE A 131 14.55 -3.27 -9.13
N GLY A 132 14.87 -4.50 -8.70
CA GLY A 132 15.71 -4.74 -7.52
C GLY A 132 14.96 -4.75 -6.19
N ARG A 133 13.63 -4.55 -6.20
CA ARG A 133 12.78 -4.76 -5.02
C ARG A 133 12.03 -6.08 -5.16
N GLU A 134 12.02 -6.88 -4.07
CA GLU A 134 11.31 -8.16 -4.02
C GLU A 134 9.91 -7.98 -3.43
N ASN A 135 9.82 -7.65 -2.13
CA ASN A 135 8.56 -7.49 -1.40
C ASN A 135 8.71 -6.41 -0.32
N GLY A 136 8.92 -5.18 -0.74
CA GLY A 136 9.34 -4.05 0.08
C GLY A 136 8.20 -3.26 0.70
N LEU A 137 7.38 -3.87 1.58
CA LEU A 137 6.38 -3.14 2.36
C LEU A 137 7.05 -2.46 3.56
N LYS A 138 6.93 -1.14 3.66
CA LYS A 138 7.55 -0.32 4.68
C LYS A 138 6.67 0.84 5.10
N ILE A 139 6.68 1.15 6.39
CA ILE A 139 6.00 2.32 6.93
C ILE A 139 6.94 3.10 7.86
N ARG A 140 6.79 4.42 7.87
CA ARG A 140 7.45 5.33 8.80
C ARG A 140 6.42 6.30 9.36
N VAL A 141 6.40 6.47 10.66
CA VAL A 141 5.45 7.34 11.37
C VAL A 141 6.23 8.31 12.25
N PHE A 142 5.95 9.61 12.13
CA PHE A 142 6.63 10.66 12.87
C PHE A 142 5.62 11.47 13.68
N GLY A 143 5.84 11.50 14.97
CA GLY A 143 5.05 12.28 15.92
C GLY A 143 5.83 13.43 16.54
N THR A 144 5.22 14.08 17.51
CA THR A 144 5.83 15.22 18.26
C THR A 144 6.85 14.79 19.29
N ARG A 145 6.87 13.49 19.67
CA ARG A 145 7.74 12.96 20.73
C ARG A 145 8.57 11.77 20.30
N GLY A 146 8.32 11.19 19.12
CA GLY A 146 9.03 10.04 18.63
C GLY A 146 8.66 9.67 17.21
N ALA A 147 9.32 8.60 16.71
CA ALA A 147 9.11 8.03 15.39
C ALA A 147 9.23 6.50 15.42
N LEU A 148 8.59 5.86 14.46
CA LEU A 148 8.69 4.43 14.16
C LEU A 148 9.06 4.25 12.68
#